data_992d2c405f2211f9da5ab55c373b7f19
#
_entry.id   992d2c405f2211f9da5ab55c373b7f19
#
_cell.length_a   1.000
_cell.length_b   1.000
_cell.length_c   1.000
_cell.angle_alpha   90.00
_cell.angle_beta   90.00
_cell.angle_gamma   90.00
#
_symmetry.space_group_name_H-M   'P 1'
#
loop_
_entity.id
_entity.type
_entity.pdbx_description
1 polymer ?
#
loop_
_entity_poly.entity_id
_entity_poly.type
_entity_poly.pdbx_seq_one_letter_code
_entity_poly.pdbx_strand_id
1 'polypeptide(L)'
;LYLSIEDFEYEGKILLWVYVPPTATVEKCGNRIYDRNEDGDMDITDSPIQLQNMYNRKSTTYAEHKIFPYVTKDDLRLDLMDKVRNLAKSKNPDHQWLTMSDEEILTSAGLWEKDFSSGIQGYNLAGVLLFGKDEVIRSCCPGYITDAIYRVENVDRYDDRLQVTTNLIEAYDLLMEFVAKHTSDKF
;
A
#
# COMPACT_ATOMS: atom_id res chain seq x y z
N LEU A 1 27.80 1.29 -17.25
CA LEU A 1 26.49 1.61 -17.83
C LEU A 1 26.70 2.51 -19.02
N TYR A 2 26.34 2.08 -20.23
CA TYR A 2 26.35 2.97 -21.41
C TYR A 2 25.02 3.74 -21.42
N LEU A 3 25.09 5.06 -21.23
CA LEU A 3 23.96 5.96 -21.38
C LEU A 3 23.99 6.49 -22.83
N SER A 4 22.91 6.31 -23.58
CA SER A 4 22.76 6.95 -24.86
C SER A 4 22.47 8.43 -24.68
N ILE A 5 23.17 9.27 -25.42
CA ILE A 5 22.95 10.71 -25.44
C ILE A 5 22.27 11.01 -26.77
N GLU A 6 21.11 11.63 -26.71
CA GLU A 6 20.36 12.08 -27.87
C GLU A 6 20.32 13.60 -27.87
N ASP A 7 20.46 14.19 -29.04
CA ASP A 7 20.32 15.63 -29.24
C ASP A 7 18.99 15.95 -29.91
N PHE A 8 18.39 17.05 -29.54
CA PHE A 8 17.18 17.58 -30.18
C PHE A 8 17.19 19.11 -30.17
N GLU A 9 16.60 19.71 -31.20
CA GLU A 9 16.51 21.15 -31.32
C GLU A 9 15.21 21.66 -30.66
N TYR A 10 15.36 22.64 -29.77
CA TYR A 10 14.24 23.34 -29.13
C TYR A 10 14.51 24.85 -29.12
N GLU A 11 13.62 25.64 -29.70
CA GLU A 11 13.74 27.10 -29.83
C GLU A 11 15.10 27.57 -30.38
N GLY A 12 15.62 26.87 -31.41
CA GLY A 12 16.89 27.17 -32.05
C GLY A 12 18.13 26.83 -31.22
N LYS A 13 17.97 26.08 -30.13
CA LYS A 13 19.06 25.57 -29.27
C LYS A 13 19.12 24.06 -29.34
N ILE A 14 20.32 23.53 -29.41
CA ILE A 14 20.55 22.08 -29.32
C ILE A 14 20.58 21.71 -27.84
N LEU A 15 19.67 20.82 -27.45
CA LEU A 15 19.60 20.25 -26.12
C LEU A 15 20.08 18.80 -26.17
N LEU A 16 20.79 18.39 -25.13
CA LEU A 16 21.23 17.00 -24.96
C LEU A 16 20.28 16.33 -23.96
N TRP A 17 19.71 15.21 -24.38
CA TRP A 17 18.85 14.37 -23.53
C TRP A 17 19.57 13.07 -23.20
N VAL A 18 19.55 12.70 -21.91
CA VAL A 18 20.16 11.47 -21.42
C VAL A 18 19.15 10.76 -20.53
N TYR A 19 18.74 9.57 -20.92
CA TYR A 19 17.93 8.71 -20.04
C TYR A 19 18.81 7.99 -19.04
N VAL A 20 18.60 8.27 -17.76
CA VAL A 20 19.26 7.57 -16.65
C VAL A 20 18.24 6.61 -16.02
N PRO A 21 18.38 5.29 -16.24
CA PRO A 21 17.46 4.33 -15.65
C PRO A 21 17.58 4.31 -14.13
N PRO A 22 16.47 4.05 -13.40
CA PRO A 22 16.52 3.86 -11.96
C PRO A 22 17.36 2.64 -11.60
N THR A 23 18.15 2.75 -10.54
CA THR A 23 18.90 1.62 -9.97
C THR A 23 18.12 0.99 -8.82
N ALA A 24 18.26 -0.33 -8.62
CA ALA A 24 17.65 -1.03 -7.50
C ALA A 24 18.35 -0.74 -6.15
N THR A 25 19.55 -0.16 -6.21
CA THR A 25 20.37 0.15 -5.04
C THR A 25 20.46 1.65 -4.79
N VAL A 26 20.79 2.02 -3.56
CA VAL A 26 21.11 3.42 -3.23
C VAL A 26 22.56 3.66 -3.64
N GLU A 27 22.74 4.57 -4.59
CA GLU A 27 24.03 4.91 -5.14
C GLU A 27 24.69 6.08 -4.38
N LYS A 28 26.02 6.08 -4.36
CA LYS A 28 26.82 7.15 -3.77
C LYS A 28 27.55 7.93 -4.85
N CYS A 29 27.52 9.24 -4.75
CA CYS A 29 28.41 10.12 -5.50
C CYS A 29 29.60 10.49 -4.60
N GLY A 30 30.77 9.88 -4.85
CA GLY A 30 31.85 9.89 -3.87
C GLY A 30 31.45 9.17 -2.57
N ASN A 31 31.50 9.87 -1.45
CA ASN A 31 31.08 9.33 -0.16
C ASN A 31 29.69 9.82 0.28
N ARG A 32 28.94 10.49 -0.60
CA ARG A 32 27.66 11.12 -0.27
C ARG A 32 26.51 10.49 -1.02
N ILE A 33 25.35 10.51 -0.37
CA ILE A 33 24.06 10.09 -0.93
C ILE A 33 23.20 11.33 -1.08
N TYR A 34 22.61 11.47 -2.28
CA TYR A 34 21.76 12.61 -2.61
C TYR A 34 20.34 12.17 -2.90
N ASP A 35 19.38 12.94 -2.44
CA ASP A 35 17.98 12.87 -2.85
C ASP A 35 17.60 14.19 -3.52
N ARG A 36 16.48 14.22 -4.23
CA ARG A 36 15.99 15.41 -4.93
C ARG A 36 14.64 15.81 -4.42
N ASN A 37 14.46 17.09 -4.16
CA ASN A 37 13.17 17.73 -3.92
C ASN A 37 12.90 18.82 -4.98
N GLU A 38 11.88 19.64 -4.76
CA GLU A 38 11.48 20.73 -5.63
C GLU A 38 12.56 21.82 -5.78
N ASP A 39 13.38 22.00 -4.75
CA ASP A 39 14.45 23.02 -4.70
C ASP A 39 15.79 22.55 -5.25
N GLY A 40 15.99 21.23 -5.43
CA GLY A 40 17.23 20.66 -5.97
C GLY A 40 17.73 19.42 -5.25
N ASP A 41 19.04 19.17 -5.38
CA ASP A 41 19.68 17.99 -4.79
C ASP A 41 20.07 18.25 -3.34
N MET A 42 19.63 17.37 -2.45
CA MET A 42 19.92 17.41 -1.02
C MET A 42 20.88 16.29 -0.63
N ASP A 43 21.92 16.62 0.12
CA ASP A 43 22.78 15.63 0.77
C ASP A 43 22.03 15.01 1.96
N ILE A 44 21.73 13.72 1.86
CA ILE A 44 21.01 12.95 2.88
C ILE A 44 21.89 11.94 3.60
N THR A 45 23.21 11.99 3.37
CA THR A 45 24.19 11.02 3.89
C THR A 45 24.05 10.78 5.40
N ASP A 46 23.84 11.84 6.16
CA ASP A 46 23.75 11.81 7.62
C ASP A 46 22.30 11.93 8.14
N SER A 47 21.31 11.71 7.26
CA SER A 47 19.89 11.77 7.62
C SER A 47 19.22 10.37 7.61
N PRO A 48 19.16 9.67 8.76
CA PRO A 48 18.66 8.30 8.83
C PRO A 48 17.24 8.14 8.29
N ILE A 49 16.35 9.10 8.54
CA ILE A 49 14.94 9.06 8.08
C ILE A 49 14.86 9.17 6.56
N GLN A 50 15.61 10.10 5.96
CA GLN A 50 15.61 10.28 4.51
C GLN A 50 16.28 9.10 3.80
N LEU A 51 17.34 8.56 4.36
CA LEU A 51 17.97 7.33 3.88
C LEU A 51 17.00 6.15 3.94
N GLN A 52 16.29 5.96 5.05
CA GLN A 52 15.27 4.91 5.17
C GLN A 52 14.18 5.04 4.12
N ASN A 53 13.69 6.26 3.90
CA ASN A 53 12.70 6.54 2.86
C ASN A 53 13.23 6.24 1.46
N MET A 54 14.48 6.56 1.16
CA MET A 54 15.12 6.24 -0.11
C MET A 54 15.27 4.73 -0.30
N TYR A 55 15.72 3.99 0.73
CA TYR A 55 15.78 2.53 0.68
C TYR A 55 14.40 1.90 0.45
N ASN A 56 13.37 2.39 1.13
CA ASN A 56 12.00 1.92 0.94
C ASN A 56 11.48 2.16 -0.49
N ARG A 57 11.77 3.31 -1.09
CA ARG A 57 11.39 3.62 -2.48
C ARG A 57 12.13 2.75 -3.50
N LYS A 58 13.36 2.34 -3.21
CA LYS A 58 14.18 1.48 -4.08
C LYS A 58 13.96 0.00 -3.84
N SER A 59 13.30 -0.36 -2.75
CA SER A 59 12.92 -1.75 -2.49
C SER A 59 11.93 -2.21 -3.54
N THR A 60 12.21 -3.35 -4.15
CA THR A 60 11.27 -4.04 -5.05
C THR A 60 10.21 -4.83 -4.28
N THR A 61 10.33 -4.88 -2.96
CA THR A 61 9.38 -5.56 -2.10
C THR A 61 8.28 -4.58 -1.71
N TYR A 62 7.08 -4.82 -2.18
CA TYR A 62 5.89 -4.09 -1.77
C TYR A 62 5.59 -4.38 -0.30
N ALA A 63 5.20 -3.34 0.44
CA ALA A 63 4.95 -3.45 1.89
C ALA A 63 3.89 -4.50 2.23
N GLU A 64 2.90 -4.67 1.35
CA GLU A 64 1.81 -5.65 1.49
C GLU A 64 2.28 -7.11 1.50
N HIS A 65 3.43 -7.42 0.89
CA HIS A 65 4.06 -8.75 0.90
C HIS A 65 4.90 -9.04 2.15
N LYS A 66 4.99 -8.10 3.09
CA LYS A 66 5.70 -8.36 4.36
C LYS A 66 5.00 -9.47 5.13
N ILE A 67 5.70 -10.60 5.32
CA ILE A 67 5.16 -11.77 6.01
C ILE A 67 5.26 -11.61 7.53
N PHE A 68 4.20 -12.01 8.23
CA PHE A 68 4.11 -12.09 9.68
C PHE A 68 3.98 -13.55 10.11
N PRO A 69 5.08 -14.24 10.38
CA PRO A 69 5.11 -15.70 10.54
C PRO A 69 4.39 -16.21 11.80
N TYR A 70 4.11 -15.31 12.74
CA TYR A 70 3.40 -15.64 13.99
C TYR A 70 1.92 -15.30 13.98
N VAL A 71 1.43 -14.67 12.91
CA VAL A 71 -0.02 -14.47 12.72
C VAL A 71 -0.63 -15.80 12.28
N THR A 72 -1.67 -16.19 12.99
CA THR A 72 -2.40 -17.46 12.80
C THR A 72 -3.82 -17.20 12.29
N LYS A 73 -4.57 -18.25 11.99
CA LYS A 73 -5.99 -18.15 11.63
C LYS A 73 -6.85 -17.55 12.76
N ASP A 74 -6.49 -17.84 14.00
CA ASP A 74 -7.22 -17.33 15.16
C ASP A 74 -7.07 -15.81 15.32
N ASP A 75 -6.09 -15.21 14.66
CA ASP A 75 -5.85 -13.77 14.63
C ASP A 75 -6.65 -13.07 13.52
N LEU A 76 -7.34 -13.84 12.68
CA LEU A 76 -8.11 -13.33 11.54
C LEU A 76 -9.63 -13.42 11.79
N ARG A 77 -10.36 -12.52 11.14
CA ARG A 77 -11.82 -12.45 11.07
C ARG A 77 -12.34 -13.32 9.92
N LEU A 78 -12.20 -14.64 10.06
CA LEU A 78 -12.67 -15.60 9.05
C LEU A 78 -14.20 -15.62 8.90
N ASP A 79 -14.94 -15.07 9.87
CA ASP A 79 -16.37 -14.81 9.77
C ASP A 79 -16.74 -13.86 8.60
N LEU A 80 -15.79 -13.08 8.09
CA LEU A 80 -15.97 -12.22 6.92
C LEU A 80 -15.89 -12.98 5.58
N MET A 81 -15.49 -14.25 5.58
CA MET A 81 -15.35 -15.02 4.34
C MET A 81 -16.66 -15.21 3.58
N ASP A 82 -17.78 -15.33 4.29
CA ASP A 82 -19.10 -15.42 3.63
C ASP A 82 -19.43 -14.13 2.86
N LYS A 83 -19.07 -12.97 3.41
CA LYS A 83 -19.18 -11.69 2.72
C LYS A 83 -18.32 -11.65 1.46
N VAL A 84 -17.07 -12.12 1.54
CA VAL A 84 -16.14 -12.19 0.40
C VAL A 84 -16.71 -13.11 -0.70
N ARG A 85 -17.22 -14.29 -0.34
CA ARG A 85 -17.86 -15.21 -1.31
C ARG A 85 -19.09 -14.58 -1.97
N ASN A 86 -19.92 -13.89 -1.20
CA ASN A 86 -21.09 -13.20 -1.74
C ASN A 86 -20.71 -12.08 -2.72
N LEU A 87 -19.65 -11.31 -2.43
CA LEU A 87 -19.12 -10.29 -3.33
C LEU A 87 -18.55 -10.92 -4.62
N ALA A 88 -17.81 -12.01 -4.50
CA ALA A 88 -17.28 -12.74 -5.64
C ALA A 88 -18.41 -13.27 -6.53
N LYS A 89 -19.45 -13.88 -5.92
CA LYS A 89 -20.64 -14.38 -6.60
C LYS A 89 -21.42 -13.28 -7.33
N SER A 90 -21.50 -12.09 -6.75
CA SER A 90 -22.22 -10.96 -7.37
C SER A 90 -21.56 -10.47 -8.66
N LYS A 91 -20.23 -10.61 -8.74
CA LYS A 91 -19.44 -10.27 -9.95
C LYS A 91 -19.41 -11.42 -10.97
N ASN A 92 -19.27 -12.64 -10.48
CA ASN A 92 -19.21 -13.85 -11.30
C ASN A 92 -19.92 -14.99 -10.56
N PRO A 93 -21.13 -15.43 -11.01
CA PRO A 93 -21.87 -16.52 -10.37
C PRO A 93 -21.09 -17.85 -10.29
N ASP A 94 -20.14 -18.07 -11.21
CA ASP A 94 -19.32 -19.28 -11.28
C ASP A 94 -17.89 -19.04 -10.74
N HIS A 95 -17.72 -18.05 -9.85
CA HIS A 95 -16.39 -17.73 -9.30
C HIS A 95 -15.82 -18.91 -8.51
N GLN A 96 -14.57 -19.26 -8.77
CA GLN A 96 -13.91 -20.43 -8.14
C GLN A 96 -13.89 -20.38 -6.60
N TRP A 97 -13.88 -19.19 -5.99
CA TRP A 97 -13.89 -19.05 -4.53
C TRP A 97 -15.16 -19.56 -3.85
N LEU A 98 -16.25 -19.79 -4.61
CA LEU A 98 -17.49 -20.33 -4.06
C LEU A 98 -17.37 -21.79 -3.61
N THR A 99 -16.40 -22.52 -4.17
CA THR A 99 -16.15 -23.94 -3.86
C THR A 99 -14.88 -24.17 -3.05
N MET A 100 -14.06 -23.12 -2.87
CA MET A 100 -12.80 -23.19 -2.13
C MET A 100 -13.02 -23.06 -0.62
N SER A 101 -12.18 -23.72 0.16
CA SER A 101 -12.05 -23.45 1.61
C SER A 101 -11.49 -22.06 1.85
N ASP A 102 -11.62 -21.55 3.08
CA ASP A 102 -11.08 -20.25 3.46
C ASP A 102 -9.55 -20.17 3.25
N GLU A 103 -8.86 -21.24 3.55
CA GLU A 103 -7.41 -21.34 3.37
C GLU A 103 -6.99 -21.27 1.90
N GLU A 104 -7.74 -21.99 1.05
CA GLU A 104 -7.49 -21.96 -0.39
C GLU A 104 -7.76 -20.57 -0.97
N ILE A 105 -8.80 -19.86 -0.48
CA ILE A 105 -9.08 -18.49 -0.87
C ILE A 105 -7.91 -17.57 -0.44
N LEU A 106 -7.49 -17.63 0.82
CA LEU A 106 -6.41 -16.79 1.33
C LEU A 106 -5.10 -17.03 0.57
N THR A 107 -4.79 -18.29 0.25
CA THR A 107 -3.60 -18.65 -0.51
C THR A 107 -3.71 -18.21 -1.97
N SER A 108 -4.85 -18.47 -2.63
CA SER A 108 -5.06 -18.08 -4.04
C SER A 108 -5.11 -16.56 -4.24
N ALA A 109 -5.52 -15.82 -3.22
CA ALA A 109 -5.51 -14.36 -3.20
C ALA A 109 -4.12 -13.77 -2.86
N GLY A 110 -3.10 -14.61 -2.61
CA GLY A 110 -1.77 -14.15 -2.25
C GLY A 110 -1.69 -13.50 -0.87
N LEU A 111 -2.57 -13.87 0.07
CA LEU A 111 -2.61 -13.32 1.43
C LEU A 111 -1.84 -14.19 2.43
N TRP A 112 -1.58 -15.44 2.07
CA TRP A 112 -0.65 -16.31 2.72
C TRP A 112 0.46 -16.68 1.75
N GLU A 113 1.70 -16.42 2.13
CA GLU A 113 2.87 -16.54 1.26
C GLU A 113 3.99 -17.32 1.95
N LYS A 114 4.87 -17.85 1.10
CA LYS A 114 6.14 -18.43 1.52
C LYS A 114 7.27 -17.76 0.73
N ASP A 115 8.19 -17.14 1.45
CA ASP A 115 9.44 -16.66 0.86
C ASP A 115 10.40 -17.83 0.70
N PHE A 116 10.63 -18.26 -0.53
CA PHE A 116 11.50 -19.38 -0.85
C PHE A 116 13.00 -19.06 -0.65
N SER A 117 13.37 -17.80 -0.50
CA SER A 117 14.76 -17.38 -0.26
C SER A 117 15.13 -17.48 1.22
N SER A 118 14.24 -17.09 2.11
CA SER A 118 14.46 -17.13 3.57
C SER A 118 13.79 -18.31 4.25
N GLY A 119 12.83 -18.97 3.58
CA GLY A 119 12.01 -20.03 4.16
C GLY A 119 10.90 -19.54 5.11
N ILE A 120 10.75 -18.22 5.29
CA ILE A 120 9.69 -17.63 6.10
C ILE A 120 8.36 -17.81 5.38
N GLN A 121 7.32 -18.18 6.14
CA GLN A 121 5.96 -18.34 5.60
C GLN A 121 4.94 -17.83 6.61
N GLY A 122 3.79 -17.37 6.12
CA GLY A 122 2.70 -16.85 6.94
C GLY A 122 1.80 -15.87 6.20
N TYR A 123 0.90 -15.25 6.94
CA TYR A 123 0.08 -14.18 6.41
C TYR A 123 0.91 -12.92 6.19
N ASN A 124 0.71 -12.30 5.02
CA ASN A 124 1.36 -11.04 4.72
C ASN A 124 0.55 -9.85 5.22
N LEU A 125 1.09 -8.63 5.07
CA LEU A 125 0.42 -7.41 5.54
C LEU A 125 -0.95 -7.21 4.86
N ALA A 126 -1.09 -7.56 3.58
CA ALA A 126 -2.38 -7.49 2.90
C ALA A 126 -3.42 -8.40 3.57
N GLY A 127 -3.05 -9.63 3.92
CA GLY A 127 -3.91 -10.56 4.66
C GLY A 127 -4.30 -10.03 6.04
N VAL A 128 -3.34 -9.45 6.76
CA VAL A 128 -3.57 -8.83 8.06
C VAL A 128 -4.51 -7.62 7.94
N LEU A 129 -4.30 -6.73 6.96
CA LEU A 129 -5.15 -5.56 6.78
C LEU A 129 -6.57 -5.90 6.29
N LEU A 130 -6.73 -6.98 5.52
CA LEU A 130 -8.05 -7.41 5.03
C LEU A 130 -8.84 -8.17 6.09
N PHE A 131 -8.19 -9.04 6.85
CA PHE A 131 -8.88 -9.99 7.74
C PHE A 131 -8.43 -9.94 9.19
N GLY A 132 -7.40 -9.19 9.53
CA GLY A 132 -6.89 -9.13 10.92
C GLY A 132 -7.94 -8.62 11.90
N LYS A 133 -7.90 -9.13 13.13
CA LYS A 133 -8.57 -8.50 14.27
C LYS A 133 -7.89 -7.16 14.59
N ASP A 134 -8.61 -6.22 15.19
CA ASP A 134 -8.11 -4.86 15.45
C ASP A 134 -6.80 -4.82 16.24
N GLU A 135 -6.65 -5.69 17.23
CA GLU A 135 -5.42 -5.82 18.01
C GLU A 135 -4.25 -6.34 17.18
N VAL A 136 -4.51 -7.23 16.22
CA VAL A 136 -3.49 -7.79 15.32
C VAL A 136 -3.03 -6.73 14.32
N ILE A 137 -3.99 -6.02 13.71
CA ILE A 137 -3.69 -4.90 12.80
C ILE A 137 -2.84 -3.85 13.53
N ARG A 138 -3.24 -3.46 14.74
CA ARG A 138 -2.52 -2.47 15.55
C ARG A 138 -1.10 -2.92 15.89
N SER A 139 -0.91 -4.22 16.12
CA SER A 139 0.41 -4.79 16.41
C SER A 139 1.31 -4.85 15.16
N CYS A 140 0.75 -5.27 14.03
CA CYS A 140 1.51 -5.43 12.78
C CYS A 140 1.76 -4.10 12.05
N CYS A 141 0.82 -3.16 12.16
CA CYS A 141 0.85 -1.85 11.52
C CYS A 141 0.36 -0.74 12.46
N PRO A 142 1.18 -0.31 13.45
CA PRO A 142 0.76 0.62 14.50
C PRO A 142 0.26 1.98 14.00
N GLY A 143 0.68 2.39 12.81
CA GLY A 143 0.26 3.66 12.19
C GLY A 143 -0.95 3.55 11.26
N TYR A 144 -1.56 2.34 11.17
CA TYR A 144 -2.69 2.16 10.26
C TYR A 144 -3.92 2.91 10.76
N ILE A 145 -4.42 3.80 9.92
CA ILE A 145 -5.66 4.54 10.11
C ILE A 145 -6.20 4.97 8.73
N THR A 146 -7.49 4.80 8.52
CA THR A 146 -8.19 5.41 7.39
C THR A 146 -9.00 6.59 7.91
N ASP A 147 -8.82 7.75 7.30
CA ASP A 147 -9.38 9.02 7.76
C ASP A 147 -10.28 9.61 6.67
N ALA A 148 -11.60 9.57 6.88
CA ALA A 148 -12.58 10.18 6.01
C ALA A 148 -12.95 11.57 6.55
N ILE A 149 -12.82 12.58 5.70
CA ILE A 149 -13.03 13.98 6.06
C ILE A 149 -14.09 14.57 5.13
N TYR A 150 -15.14 15.15 5.73
CA TYR A 150 -16.15 15.91 5.01
C TYR A 150 -15.93 17.41 5.21
N ARG A 151 -15.88 18.15 4.09
CA ARG A 151 -15.73 19.61 4.05
C ARG A 151 -16.77 20.20 3.10
N VAL A 152 -17.48 21.23 3.55
CA VAL A 152 -18.51 21.93 2.73
C VAL A 152 -17.96 23.21 2.15
N GLU A 153 -17.56 24.17 2.98
CA GLU A 153 -17.17 25.52 2.56
C GLU A 153 -15.72 25.86 2.92
N ASN A 154 -15.23 25.39 4.05
CA ASN A 154 -13.93 25.79 4.55
C ASN A 154 -12.87 24.69 4.34
N VAL A 155 -11.80 25.04 3.62
CA VAL A 155 -10.69 24.11 3.35
C VAL A 155 -9.87 23.83 4.60
N ASP A 156 -9.82 24.74 5.56
CA ASP A 156 -9.02 24.66 6.78
C ASP A 156 -9.71 23.89 7.92
N ARG A 157 -11.03 23.74 7.85
CA ARG A 157 -11.82 23.02 8.84
C ARG A 157 -12.61 21.89 8.18
N TYR A 158 -12.83 20.82 8.92
CA TYR A 158 -13.74 19.75 8.54
C TYR A 158 -15.05 19.88 9.32
N ASP A 159 -16.17 19.62 8.62
CA ASP A 159 -17.51 19.63 9.22
C ASP A 159 -17.85 18.29 9.87
N ASP A 160 -17.30 17.20 9.32
CA ASP A 160 -17.39 15.87 9.91
C ASP A 160 -16.12 15.05 9.61
N ARG A 161 -15.84 14.07 10.47
CA ARG A 161 -14.66 13.22 10.36
C ARG A 161 -14.94 11.82 10.91
N LEU A 162 -14.55 10.80 10.17
CA LEU A 162 -14.58 9.42 10.60
C LEU A 162 -13.17 8.82 10.52
N GLN A 163 -12.67 8.34 11.65
CA GLN A 163 -11.41 7.57 11.70
C GLN A 163 -11.71 6.09 11.90
N VAL A 164 -11.17 5.26 11.01
CA VAL A 164 -11.37 3.82 11.00
C VAL A 164 -10.03 3.12 11.14
N THR A 165 -9.93 2.19 12.09
CA THR A 165 -8.72 1.42 12.40
C THR A 165 -8.93 -0.09 12.31
N THR A 166 -10.13 -0.51 11.88
CA THR A 166 -10.50 -1.93 11.68
C THR A 166 -10.03 -2.44 10.32
N ASN A 167 -10.24 -3.73 10.05
CA ASN A 167 -9.88 -4.35 8.78
C ASN A 167 -10.56 -3.67 7.58
N LEU A 168 -9.93 -3.78 6.40
CA LEU A 168 -10.37 -3.07 5.19
C LEU A 168 -11.76 -3.50 4.70
N ILE A 169 -12.21 -4.72 4.99
CA ILE A 169 -13.53 -5.23 4.57
C ILE A 169 -14.64 -4.54 5.36
N GLU A 170 -14.46 -4.37 6.68
CA GLU A 170 -15.42 -3.63 7.52
C GLU A 170 -15.26 -2.12 7.36
N ALA A 171 -14.02 -1.65 7.21
CA ALA A 171 -13.73 -0.24 6.95
C ALA A 171 -14.45 0.27 5.70
N TYR A 172 -14.54 -0.54 4.65
CA TYR A 172 -15.26 -0.18 3.44
C TYR A 172 -16.73 0.16 3.72
N ASP A 173 -17.42 -0.66 4.51
CA ASP A 173 -18.84 -0.40 4.83
C ASP A 173 -19.00 0.89 5.63
N LEU A 174 -18.17 1.08 6.66
CA LEU A 174 -18.19 2.29 7.49
C LEU A 174 -17.93 3.56 6.67
N LEU A 175 -16.99 3.48 5.73
CA LEU A 175 -16.68 4.60 4.83
C LEU A 175 -17.83 4.87 3.85
N MET A 176 -18.47 3.82 3.31
CA MET A 176 -19.62 3.98 2.43
C MET A 176 -20.84 4.55 3.17
N GLU A 177 -21.08 4.17 4.41
CA GLU A 177 -22.10 4.78 5.26
C GLU A 177 -21.80 6.25 5.51
N PHE A 178 -20.54 6.61 5.80
CA PHE A 178 -20.12 7.98 5.97
C PHE A 178 -20.34 8.81 4.69
N VAL A 179 -19.99 8.28 3.52
CA VAL A 179 -20.25 8.94 2.23
C VAL A 179 -21.74 9.10 1.99
N ALA A 180 -22.54 8.05 2.22
CA ALA A 180 -24.00 8.10 2.04
C ALA A 180 -24.66 9.17 2.92
N LYS A 181 -24.22 9.29 4.19
CA LYS A 181 -24.70 10.31 5.14
C LYS A 181 -24.54 11.73 4.57
N HIS A 182 -23.46 12.00 3.84
CA HIS A 182 -23.14 13.34 3.36
C HIS A 182 -23.53 13.60 1.89
N THR A 183 -24.01 12.59 1.17
CA THR A 183 -24.42 12.70 -0.22
C THR A 183 -25.93 12.58 -0.43
N SER A 184 -26.68 12.09 0.57
CA SER A 184 -28.12 11.82 0.46
C SER A 184 -29.02 13.06 0.40
N ASP A 185 -28.51 14.25 0.74
CA ASP A 185 -29.30 15.50 0.80
C ASP A 185 -29.26 16.34 -0.50
N LYS A 186 -28.75 15.81 -1.62
CA LYS A 186 -28.56 16.59 -2.85
C LYS A 186 -29.37 16.13 -4.05
N PHE A 187 -30.38 15.25 -3.83
CA PHE A 187 -31.30 14.84 -4.90
C PHE A 187 -32.76 14.94 -4.46
#